data_47f4b59113b2d3197b174bd4af048ce1
#
_entry.id   47f4b59113b2d3197b174bd4af048ce1
#
_cell.length_a   1.000
_cell.length_b   1.000
_cell.length_c   1.000
_cell.angle_alpha   90.00
_cell.angle_beta   90.00
_cell.angle_gamma   90.00
#
_symmetry.space_group_name_H-M   'P 1'
#
loop_
_entity.id
_entity.type
_entity.pdbx_description
1 polymer ?
#
loop_
_entity_poly.entity_id
_entity_poly.type
_entity_poly.pdbx_seq_one_letter_code
_entity_poly.pdbx_strand_id
1 'polypeptide(L)'
;LTYVKYAILLLSVVILPAFVVNDVGMGDPFFCKYICPQGVLEGAIPLSVVNEGIRSALGALFTRKLIILIAVVVLSVLFYRPFCKWICPLGAFYGLMNKVSLLGMKVDGHKCVSCGKCAKVCKMDVDVTKTPNHTECIRCGKCITACPTEAVSFSYGFGLPEKNLCDNAKVNKSINKEKSINKKTEE
;
A
#
# COMPACT_ATOMS: atom_id res chain seq x y z
N LEU A 1 1.45 10.63 -6.75
CA LEU A 1 0.40 10.82 -5.72
C LEU A 1 0.68 10.02 -4.43
N THR A 2 1.43 8.91 -4.50
CA THR A 2 1.72 8.04 -3.34
C THR A 2 2.51 8.74 -2.22
N TYR A 3 3.34 9.73 -2.57
CA TYR A 3 4.11 10.49 -1.57
C TYR A 3 3.27 11.49 -0.75
N VAL A 4 2.09 11.87 -1.22
CA VAL A 4 1.19 12.82 -0.53
C VAL A 4 0.81 12.30 0.86
N LYS A 5 0.55 11.00 1.02
CA LYS A 5 0.23 10.41 2.33
C LYS A 5 1.36 10.53 3.36
N TYR A 6 2.62 10.49 2.91
CA TYR A 6 3.78 10.68 3.81
C TYR A 6 3.90 12.14 4.25
N ALA A 7 3.63 13.09 3.35
CA ALA A 7 3.56 14.51 3.70
C ALA A 7 2.41 14.78 4.68
N ILE A 8 1.23 14.18 4.46
CA ILE A 8 0.09 14.28 5.37
C ILE A 8 0.44 13.66 6.73
N LEU A 9 1.09 12.49 6.77
CA LEU A 9 1.53 11.86 8.02
C LEU A 9 2.43 12.80 8.81
N LEU A 10 3.46 13.35 8.19
CA LEU A 10 4.41 14.22 8.87
C LEU A 10 3.74 15.52 9.34
N LEU A 11 2.95 16.17 8.48
CA LEU A 11 2.32 17.44 8.78
C LEU A 11 1.19 17.31 9.80
N SER A 12 0.21 16.42 9.55
CA SER A 12 -1.03 16.37 10.33
C SER A 12 -0.98 15.49 11.58
N VAL A 13 -0.03 14.55 11.65
CA VAL A 13 0.09 13.62 12.77
C VAL A 13 1.28 13.96 13.68
N VAL A 14 2.36 14.54 13.13
CA VAL A 14 3.55 14.87 13.90
C VAL A 14 3.62 16.37 14.17
N ILE A 15 3.65 17.22 13.15
CA ILE A 15 3.90 18.66 13.28
C ILE A 15 2.71 19.35 13.94
N LEU A 16 1.49 19.23 13.40
CA LEU A 16 0.34 19.94 13.95
C LEU A 16 0.07 19.63 15.43
N PRO A 17 0.00 18.38 15.88
CA PRO A 17 -0.21 18.09 17.29
C PRO A 17 0.93 18.51 18.21
N ALA A 18 2.16 18.66 17.67
CA ALA A 18 3.30 19.14 18.45
C ALA A 18 3.25 20.65 18.71
N PHE A 19 2.71 21.43 17.75
CA PHE A 19 2.64 22.90 17.86
C PHE A 19 1.30 23.40 18.35
N VAL A 20 0.21 22.69 18.10
CA VAL A 20 -1.16 23.09 18.49
C VAL A 20 -1.61 22.18 19.63
N VAL A 21 -1.43 22.67 20.83
CA VAL A 21 -1.78 21.99 22.07
C VAL A 21 -3.07 22.59 22.60
N ASN A 22 -4.01 21.76 23.07
CA ASN A 22 -5.23 22.20 23.73
C ASN A 22 -4.95 22.76 25.12
N ASP A 23 -5.94 23.44 25.73
CA ASP A 23 -5.87 23.99 27.08
C ASP A 23 -5.49 22.95 28.17
N VAL A 24 -5.67 21.67 27.86
CA VAL A 24 -5.31 20.53 28.72
C VAL A 24 -3.89 20.01 28.47
N GLY A 25 -3.13 20.62 27.56
CA GLY A 25 -1.75 20.22 27.24
C GLY A 25 -1.64 19.03 26.29
N MET A 26 -2.74 18.56 25.69
CA MET A 26 -2.74 17.47 24.71
C MET A 26 -2.82 17.99 23.27
N GLY A 27 -2.05 17.39 22.37
CA GLY A 27 -2.10 17.70 20.95
C GLY A 27 -3.41 17.25 20.31
N ASP A 28 -4.05 18.13 19.55
CA ASP A 28 -5.31 17.82 18.82
C ASP A 28 -5.04 16.87 17.65
N PRO A 29 -5.77 15.74 17.52
CA PRO A 29 -5.63 14.82 16.38
C PRO A 29 -6.32 15.38 15.12
N PHE A 30 -5.70 16.38 14.49
CA PHE A 30 -6.27 17.12 13.37
C PHE A 30 -6.79 16.23 12.23
N PHE A 31 -6.03 15.22 11.82
CA PHE A 31 -6.44 14.33 10.74
C PHE A 31 -7.73 13.58 11.10
N CYS A 32 -7.77 12.99 12.29
CA CYS A 32 -8.95 12.22 12.74
C CYS A 32 -10.16 13.11 12.97
N LYS A 33 -9.92 14.35 13.48
CA LYS A 33 -11.00 15.30 13.81
C LYS A 33 -11.65 15.90 12.55
N TYR A 34 -10.88 16.18 11.49
CA TYR A 34 -11.37 16.95 10.34
C TYR A 34 -11.49 16.18 9.03
N ILE A 35 -10.65 15.17 8.79
CA ILE A 35 -10.51 14.52 7.48
C ILE A 35 -10.95 13.06 7.51
N CYS A 36 -10.66 12.31 8.60
CA CYS A 36 -10.90 10.88 8.64
C CYS A 36 -12.41 10.55 8.66
N PRO A 37 -12.95 9.82 7.69
CA PRO A 37 -14.36 9.44 7.65
C PRO A 37 -14.69 8.28 8.59
N GLN A 38 -13.68 7.55 9.09
CA GLN A 38 -13.85 6.34 9.91
C GLN A 38 -14.67 6.60 11.19
N GLY A 39 -14.39 7.73 11.88
CA GLY A 39 -15.12 8.09 13.09
C GLY A 39 -16.61 8.39 12.85
N VAL A 40 -17.01 8.76 11.63
CA VAL A 40 -18.41 8.90 11.28
C VAL A 40 -19.04 7.53 11.01
N LEU A 41 -18.33 6.68 10.28
CA LEU A 41 -18.85 5.37 9.89
C LEU A 41 -19.05 4.45 11.09
N GLU A 42 -18.06 4.35 11.98
CA GLU A 42 -18.09 3.43 13.13
C GLU A 42 -18.66 4.04 14.41
N GLY A 43 -18.57 5.34 14.57
CA GLY A 43 -18.99 6.03 15.78
C GLY A 43 -20.29 6.82 15.59
N ALA A 44 -20.23 7.88 14.80
CA ALA A 44 -21.33 8.85 14.76
C ALA A 44 -22.63 8.29 14.15
N ILE A 45 -22.56 7.44 13.13
CA ILE A 45 -23.75 6.84 12.50
C ILE A 45 -24.44 5.86 13.47
N PRO A 46 -23.81 4.83 14.04
CA PRO A 46 -24.46 3.93 14.97
C PRO A 46 -25.01 4.65 16.21
N LEU A 47 -24.23 5.60 16.74
CA LEU A 47 -24.61 6.33 17.94
C LEU A 47 -25.81 7.27 17.70
N SER A 48 -25.89 7.90 16.54
CA SER A 48 -27.03 8.75 16.15
C SER A 48 -28.33 7.98 15.90
N VAL A 49 -28.22 6.69 15.56
CA VAL A 49 -29.40 5.82 15.40
C VAL A 49 -29.96 5.42 16.77
N VAL A 50 -29.08 5.20 17.77
CA VAL A 50 -29.49 4.74 19.10
C VAL A 50 -29.95 5.89 20.00
N ASN A 51 -29.37 7.08 19.87
CA ASN A 51 -29.60 8.23 20.76
C ASN A 51 -30.08 9.48 20.00
N GLU A 52 -31.34 9.88 20.21
CA GLU A 52 -31.89 11.10 19.61
C GLU A 52 -31.20 12.39 20.12
N GLY A 53 -30.75 12.42 21.38
CA GLY A 53 -30.03 13.56 21.94
C GLY A 53 -28.70 13.84 21.23
N ILE A 54 -27.99 12.80 20.81
CA ILE A 54 -26.75 12.94 20.01
C ILE A 54 -27.08 13.39 18.59
N ARG A 55 -28.14 12.88 18.03
CA ARG A 55 -28.62 13.26 16.68
C ARG A 55 -28.94 14.76 16.59
N SER A 56 -29.53 15.36 17.61
CA SER A 56 -29.80 16.79 17.66
C SER A 56 -28.53 17.64 17.86
N ALA A 57 -27.49 17.09 18.48
CA ALA A 57 -26.23 17.75 18.71
C ALA A 57 -25.21 17.64 17.53
N LEU A 58 -25.55 16.89 16.47
CA LEU A 58 -24.72 16.74 15.29
C LEU A 58 -24.62 18.06 14.52
N GLY A 59 -23.47 18.72 14.61
CA GLY A 59 -23.20 20.01 13.99
C GLY A 59 -22.56 19.93 12.60
N ALA A 60 -22.08 21.07 12.12
CA ALA A 60 -21.45 21.24 10.80
C ALA A 60 -20.26 20.29 10.55
N LEU A 61 -19.53 19.89 11.60
CA LEU A 61 -18.43 18.92 11.48
C LEU A 61 -18.91 17.54 11.02
N PHE A 62 -20.07 17.10 11.50
CA PHE A 62 -20.67 15.84 11.07
C PHE A 62 -21.04 15.88 9.59
N THR A 63 -21.72 16.93 9.17
CA THR A 63 -22.13 17.11 7.76
C THR A 63 -20.92 17.11 6.83
N ARG A 64 -19.85 17.85 7.18
CA ARG A 64 -18.60 17.87 6.43
C ARG A 64 -17.96 16.49 6.29
N LYS A 65 -17.86 15.75 7.39
CA LYS A 65 -17.29 14.39 7.39
C LYS A 65 -18.18 13.39 6.65
N LEU A 66 -19.51 13.57 6.71
CA LEU A 66 -20.44 12.74 5.95
C LEU A 66 -20.24 12.92 4.44
N ILE A 67 -20.03 14.15 3.97
CA ILE A 67 -19.73 14.44 2.57
C ILE A 67 -18.40 13.74 2.16
N ILE A 68 -17.37 13.84 3.00
CA ILE A 68 -16.08 13.14 2.76
C ILE A 68 -16.29 11.62 2.71
N LEU A 69 -17.10 11.07 3.62
CA LEU A 69 -17.42 9.63 3.63
C LEU A 69 -18.08 9.20 2.32
N ILE A 70 -19.11 9.93 1.86
CA ILE A 70 -19.81 9.65 0.61
C ILE A 70 -18.83 9.72 -0.57
N ALA A 71 -18.00 10.76 -0.63
CA ALA A 71 -16.99 10.91 -1.68
C ALA A 71 -15.99 9.72 -1.68
N VAL A 72 -15.53 9.27 -0.51
CA VAL A 72 -14.62 8.12 -0.39
C VAL A 72 -15.31 6.83 -0.82
N VAL A 73 -16.59 6.63 -0.49
CA VAL A 73 -17.37 5.46 -0.93
C VAL A 73 -17.50 5.44 -2.45
N VAL A 74 -17.87 6.56 -3.07
CA VAL A 74 -17.97 6.68 -4.54
C VAL A 74 -16.62 6.41 -5.20
N LEU A 75 -15.54 7.01 -4.69
CA LEU A 75 -14.19 6.73 -5.19
C LEU A 75 -13.78 5.26 -5.03
N SER A 76 -14.23 4.59 -3.99
CA SER A 76 -13.90 3.18 -3.73
C SER A 76 -14.55 2.22 -4.72
N VAL A 77 -15.64 2.63 -5.36
CA VAL A 77 -16.26 1.88 -6.46
C VAL A 77 -15.39 1.97 -7.72
N LEU A 78 -14.79 3.14 -7.98
CA LEU A 78 -13.97 3.38 -9.17
C LEU A 78 -12.53 2.88 -9.00
N PHE A 79 -11.94 3.07 -7.83
CA PHE A 79 -10.54 2.77 -7.53
C PHE A 79 -10.40 1.81 -6.34
N TYR A 80 -9.44 0.91 -6.42
CA TYR A 80 -9.16 0.02 -5.32
C TYR A 80 -8.48 0.75 -4.15
N ARG A 81 -9.18 0.88 -3.01
CA ARG A 81 -8.71 1.51 -1.76
C ARG A 81 -8.09 2.91 -1.93
N PRO A 82 -8.76 3.88 -2.57
CA PRO A 82 -8.17 5.18 -2.90
C PRO A 82 -7.75 5.98 -1.66
N PHE A 83 -8.56 5.98 -0.61
CA PHE A 83 -8.28 6.70 0.63
C PHE A 83 -7.00 6.19 1.31
N CYS A 84 -6.85 4.87 1.47
CA CYS A 84 -5.68 4.26 2.11
C CYS A 84 -4.40 4.41 1.25
N LYS A 85 -4.56 4.43 -0.09
CA LYS A 85 -3.44 4.53 -1.03
C LYS A 85 -2.86 5.96 -1.09
N TRP A 86 -3.71 7.00 -1.00
CA TRP A 86 -3.28 8.38 -1.30
C TRP A 86 -3.31 9.34 -0.11
N ILE A 87 -4.24 9.18 0.83
CA ILE A 87 -4.54 10.19 1.85
C ILE A 87 -4.24 9.68 3.27
N CYS A 88 -4.48 8.41 3.56
CA CYS A 88 -4.46 7.90 4.93
C CYS A 88 -3.03 7.85 5.51
N PRO A 89 -2.73 8.57 6.61
CA PRO A 89 -1.42 8.53 7.26
C PRO A 89 -1.11 7.17 7.88
N LEU A 90 -2.14 6.45 8.34
CA LEU A 90 -1.99 5.08 8.84
C LEU A 90 -1.50 4.14 7.72
N GLY A 91 -1.99 4.32 6.48
CA GLY A 91 -1.50 3.60 5.31
C GLY A 91 -0.04 3.91 4.98
N ALA A 92 0.41 5.15 5.24
CA ALA A 92 1.81 5.52 5.11
C ALA A 92 2.68 4.85 6.19
N PHE A 93 2.22 4.84 7.44
CA PHE A 93 2.92 4.18 8.56
C PHE A 93 3.09 2.67 8.30
N TYR A 94 2.02 1.97 7.91
CA TYR A 94 2.11 0.55 7.53
C TYR A 94 3.02 0.32 6.33
N GLY A 95 3.05 1.23 5.36
CA GLY A 95 3.98 1.18 4.24
C GLY A 95 5.44 1.22 4.70
N LEU A 96 5.78 2.07 5.68
CA LEU A 96 7.12 2.11 6.28
C LEU A 96 7.46 0.82 7.02
N MET A 97 6.53 0.30 7.83
CA MET A 97 6.69 -0.97 8.54
C MET A 97 6.84 -2.17 7.58
N ASN A 98 6.37 -2.05 6.36
CA ASN A 98 6.50 -3.09 5.35
C ASN A 98 7.96 -3.44 4.99
N LYS A 99 8.89 -2.48 5.14
CA LYS A 99 10.33 -2.70 4.93
C LYS A 99 10.96 -3.54 6.04
N VAL A 100 10.44 -3.48 7.26
CA VAL A 100 10.96 -4.16 8.45
C VAL A 100 10.21 -5.47 8.74
N SER A 101 9.20 -5.79 7.95
CA SER A 101 8.35 -6.95 8.16
C SER A 101 9.07 -8.27 7.92
N LEU A 102 8.82 -9.24 8.81
CA LEU A 102 9.33 -10.61 8.74
C LEU A 102 8.81 -11.41 7.52
N LEU A 103 7.58 -11.12 7.10
CA LEU A 103 7.00 -11.72 5.90
C LEU A 103 7.31 -10.87 4.69
N GLY A 104 7.94 -11.42 3.68
CA GLY A 104 8.24 -10.74 2.43
C GLY A 104 7.86 -11.57 1.22
N MET A 105 8.02 -10.93 0.05
CA MET A 105 7.87 -11.60 -1.24
C MET A 105 9.26 -11.88 -1.80
N LYS A 106 9.45 -13.10 -2.33
CA LYS A 106 10.69 -13.49 -3.03
C LYS A 106 10.34 -13.89 -4.47
N VAL A 107 11.17 -13.46 -5.40
CA VAL A 107 11.07 -13.83 -6.82
C VAL A 107 12.28 -14.64 -7.19
N ASP A 108 12.07 -15.85 -7.70
CA ASP A 108 13.14 -16.71 -8.21
C ASP A 108 13.45 -16.31 -9.67
N GLY A 109 14.63 -15.73 -9.86
CA GLY A 109 15.08 -15.28 -11.18
C GLY A 109 15.26 -16.40 -12.20
N HIS A 110 15.56 -17.63 -11.75
CA HIS A 110 15.73 -18.79 -12.64
C HIS A 110 14.40 -19.29 -13.23
N LYS A 111 13.31 -19.18 -12.44
CA LYS A 111 11.96 -19.58 -12.87
C LYS A 111 11.20 -18.44 -13.53
N CYS A 112 11.63 -17.18 -13.33
CA CYS A 112 10.94 -16.01 -13.86
C CYS A 112 11.18 -15.85 -15.37
N VAL A 113 10.10 -15.93 -16.15
CA VAL A 113 10.12 -15.70 -17.61
C VAL A 113 9.79 -14.26 -18.01
N SER A 114 9.72 -13.34 -17.05
CA SER A 114 9.42 -11.91 -17.27
C SER A 114 8.14 -11.63 -18.08
N CYS A 115 7.11 -12.47 -17.92
CA CYS A 115 5.84 -12.35 -18.68
C CYS A 115 4.94 -11.18 -18.23
N GLY A 116 5.24 -10.51 -17.10
CA GLY A 116 4.50 -9.36 -16.57
C GLY A 116 3.10 -9.63 -16.01
N LYS A 117 2.63 -10.88 -15.95
CA LYS A 117 1.29 -11.22 -15.43
C LYS A 117 1.12 -10.82 -13.97
N CYS A 118 2.16 -11.00 -13.14
CA CYS A 118 2.16 -10.62 -11.73
C CYS A 118 1.95 -9.12 -11.52
N ALA A 119 2.55 -8.26 -12.36
CA ALA A 119 2.35 -6.81 -12.31
C ALA A 119 0.93 -6.40 -12.75
N LYS A 120 0.39 -7.03 -13.80
CA LYS A 120 -0.97 -6.74 -14.31
C LYS A 120 -2.08 -7.10 -13.32
N VAL A 121 -1.91 -8.16 -12.54
CA VAL A 121 -2.89 -8.62 -11.52
C VAL A 121 -2.79 -7.81 -10.23
N CYS A 122 -1.72 -7.05 -10.04
CA CYS A 122 -1.50 -6.30 -8.82
C CYS A 122 -2.45 -5.09 -8.73
N LYS A 123 -3.41 -5.12 -7.79
CA LYS A 123 -4.35 -4.00 -7.55
C LYS A 123 -3.69 -2.77 -6.92
N MET A 124 -2.46 -2.91 -6.42
CA MET A 124 -1.68 -1.81 -5.84
C MET A 124 -0.68 -1.21 -6.83
N ASP A 125 -0.68 -1.65 -8.10
CA ASP A 125 0.23 -1.21 -9.16
C ASP A 125 1.72 -1.40 -8.80
N VAL A 126 2.04 -2.46 -8.05
CA VAL A 126 3.41 -2.82 -7.67
C VAL A 126 3.92 -3.91 -8.60
N ASP A 127 5.07 -3.66 -9.22
CA ASP A 127 5.79 -4.67 -9.98
C ASP A 127 6.70 -5.49 -9.05
N VAL A 128 6.22 -6.67 -8.66
CA VAL A 128 6.92 -7.59 -7.73
C VAL A 128 8.24 -8.07 -8.32
N THR A 129 8.41 -8.08 -9.64
CA THR A 129 9.64 -8.53 -10.30
C THR A 129 10.78 -7.52 -10.15
N LYS A 130 10.45 -6.22 -10.03
CA LYS A 130 11.42 -5.14 -9.83
C LYS A 130 11.65 -4.83 -8.36
N THR A 131 10.55 -4.74 -7.60
CA THR A 131 10.57 -4.39 -6.18
C THR A 131 9.69 -5.33 -5.37
N PRO A 132 10.17 -6.52 -4.99
CA PRO A 132 9.37 -7.55 -4.33
C PRO A 132 8.81 -7.10 -2.97
N ASN A 133 9.54 -6.26 -2.24
CA ASN A 133 9.14 -5.74 -0.93
C ASN A 133 8.82 -4.24 -0.95
N HIS A 134 8.12 -3.79 -2.01
CA HIS A 134 7.70 -2.40 -2.11
C HIS A 134 6.80 -1.99 -0.94
N THR A 135 6.94 -0.73 -0.48
CA THR A 135 6.16 -0.17 0.65
C THR A 135 4.65 -0.27 0.47
N GLU A 136 4.17 -0.21 -0.78
CA GLU A 136 2.74 -0.31 -1.11
C GLU A 136 2.23 -1.75 -1.23
N CYS A 137 3.08 -2.76 -1.13
CA CYS A 137 2.68 -4.16 -1.26
C CYS A 137 1.91 -4.62 -0.03
N ILE A 138 0.64 -4.99 -0.21
CA ILE A 138 -0.24 -5.53 0.85
C ILE A 138 -0.10 -7.05 1.04
N ARG A 139 0.82 -7.68 0.34
CA ARG A 139 1.11 -9.13 0.41
C ARG A 139 -0.12 -10.02 0.28
N CYS A 140 -1.04 -9.66 -0.61
CA CYS A 140 -2.30 -10.40 -0.82
C CYS A 140 -2.15 -11.74 -1.58
N GLY A 141 -0.95 -12.06 -2.08
CA GLY A 141 -0.66 -13.32 -2.77
C GLY A 141 -1.17 -13.45 -4.20
N LYS A 142 -1.92 -12.49 -4.75
CA LYS A 142 -2.46 -12.57 -6.13
C LYS A 142 -1.40 -12.74 -7.22
N CYS A 143 -0.20 -12.18 -7.02
CA CYS A 143 0.93 -12.34 -7.92
C CYS A 143 1.47 -13.77 -7.91
N ILE A 144 1.35 -14.50 -6.78
CA ILE A 144 1.76 -15.91 -6.66
C ILE A 144 0.81 -16.78 -7.49
N THR A 145 -0.50 -16.64 -7.27
CA THR A 145 -1.51 -17.45 -7.99
C THR A 145 -1.55 -17.14 -9.49
N ALA A 146 -1.15 -15.93 -9.91
CA ALA A 146 -1.10 -15.56 -11.33
C ALA A 146 0.19 -15.97 -12.03
N CYS A 147 1.20 -16.46 -11.31
CA CYS A 147 2.49 -16.84 -11.87
C CYS A 147 2.44 -18.24 -12.46
N PRO A 148 2.60 -18.41 -13.80
CA PRO A 148 2.52 -19.74 -14.42
C PRO A 148 3.75 -20.61 -14.15
N THR A 149 4.85 -20.02 -13.70
CA THR A 149 6.14 -20.71 -13.43
C THR A 149 6.44 -20.82 -11.94
N GLU A 150 5.49 -20.45 -11.07
CA GLU A 150 5.67 -20.45 -9.61
C GLU A 150 6.95 -19.74 -9.13
N ALA A 151 7.36 -18.71 -9.89
CA ALA A 151 8.58 -17.96 -9.58
C ALA A 151 8.41 -17.00 -8.40
N VAL A 152 7.16 -16.69 -7.99
CA VAL A 152 6.84 -15.78 -6.90
C VAL A 152 6.39 -16.57 -5.70
N SER A 153 7.03 -16.36 -4.54
CA SER A 153 6.69 -17.05 -3.28
C SER A 153 6.77 -16.10 -2.09
N PHE A 154 6.14 -16.49 -0.98
CA PHE A 154 6.38 -15.84 0.30
C PHE A 154 7.73 -16.28 0.87
N SER A 155 8.42 -15.36 1.53
CA SER A 155 9.66 -15.64 2.26
C SER A 155 9.59 -15.06 3.65
N TYR A 156 10.10 -15.80 4.63
CA TYR A 156 10.22 -15.35 6.02
C TYR A 156 11.66 -14.98 6.31
N GLY A 157 11.89 -13.85 6.93
CA GLY A 157 13.22 -13.38 7.35
C GLY A 157 13.34 -11.86 7.37
N PHE A 158 14.30 -11.36 8.15
CA PHE A 158 14.66 -9.95 8.14
C PHE A 158 15.60 -9.63 6.97
N GLY A 159 15.47 -8.45 6.38
CA GLY A 159 16.41 -7.98 5.36
C GLY A 159 16.29 -8.71 4.02
N LEU A 160 15.08 -9.10 3.62
CA LEU A 160 14.85 -9.74 2.32
C LEU A 160 15.38 -8.88 1.16
N PRO A 161 16.08 -9.47 0.19
CA PRO A 161 16.75 -8.72 -0.87
C PRO A 161 15.76 -7.90 -1.71
N GLU A 162 16.00 -6.61 -1.79
CA GLU A 162 15.25 -5.65 -2.60
C GLU A 162 15.66 -5.69 -4.08
N LYS A 163 16.58 -6.59 -4.47
CA LYS A 163 17.21 -6.57 -5.81
C LYS A 163 16.40 -7.30 -6.89
N ASN A 164 16.40 -6.69 -8.08
CA ASN A 164 15.88 -7.17 -9.36
C ASN A 164 16.46 -8.54 -9.74
N LEU A 165 15.82 -9.64 -9.36
CA LEU A 165 16.29 -10.97 -9.72
C LEU A 165 15.96 -11.36 -11.17
N CYS A 166 14.89 -10.77 -11.75
CA CYS A 166 14.49 -11.09 -13.13
C CYS A 166 15.37 -10.44 -14.20
N ASP A 167 16.06 -9.34 -13.90
CA ASP A 167 16.98 -8.72 -14.87
C ASP A 167 18.24 -9.58 -15.06
N ASN A 168 18.72 -10.24 -14.02
CA ASN A 168 19.84 -11.18 -14.12
C ASN A 168 19.50 -12.45 -14.94
N ALA A 169 18.23 -12.86 -14.95
CA ALA A 169 17.78 -14.00 -15.74
C ALA A 169 17.78 -13.70 -17.26
N LYS A 170 17.50 -12.45 -17.66
CA LYS A 170 17.61 -12.03 -19.07
C LYS A 170 19.06 -12.02 -19.54
N VAL A 171 19.95 -11.48 -18.72
CA VAL A 171 21.41 -11.43 -19.01
C VAL A 171 21.99 -12.85 -19.10
N ASN A 172 21.66 -13.74 -18.16
CA ASN A 172 22.13 -15.13 -18.19
C ASN A 172 21.56 -15.93 -19.38
N LYS A 173 20.31 -15.62 -19.82
CA LYS A 173 19.71 -16.29 -20.98
C LYS A 173 20.33 -15.83 -22.29
N SER A 174 20.76 -14.57 -22.41
CA SER A 174 21.52 -14.07 -23.56
C SER A 174 22.93 -14.67 -23.61
N ILE A 175 23.65 -14.71 -22.48
CA ILE A 175 24.98 -15.29 -22.37
C ILE A 175 24.97 -16.80 -22.69
N ASN A 176 23.98 -17.55 -22.20
CA ASN A 176 23.86 -18.98 -22.51
C ASN A 176 23.46 -19.23 -23.97
N LYS A 177 22.69 -18.32 -24.59
CA LYS A 177 22.37 -18.40 -26.02
C LYS A 177 23.58 -18.14 -26.91
N GLU A 178 24.44 -17.18 -26.55
CA GLU A 178 25.72 -16.92 -27.24
C GLU A 178 26.68 -18.09 -27.09
N LYS A 179 26.81 -18.67 -25.88
CA LYS A 179 27.65 -19.86 -25.66
C LYS A 179 27.17 -21.09 -26.44
N SER A 180 25.86 -21.26 -26.62
CA SER A 180 25.32 -22.37 -27.42
C SER A 180 25.49 -22.17 -28.93
N ILE A 181 25.56 -20.92 -29.40
CA ILE A 181 25.82 -20.59 -30.81
C ILE A 181 27.30 -20.78 -31.13
N ASN A 182 28.24 -20.31 -30.26
CA ASN A 182 29.66 -20.50 -30.48
C ASN A 182 30.09 -21.98 -30.46
N LYS A 183 29.43 -22.82 -29.63
CA LYS A 183 29.71 -24.25 -29.60
C LYS A 183 29.25 -25.01 -30.87
N LYS A 184 28.31 -24.46 -31.64
CA LYS A 184 27.87 -25.03 -32.90
C LYS A 184 28.69 -24.57 -34.13
N THR A 185 29.56 -23.58 -33.95
CA THR A 185 30.46 -23.09 -34.98
C THR A 185 31.87 -23.70 -34.90
N GLU A 186 32.16 -24.47 -33.85
CA GLU A 186 33.45 -25.17 -33.62
C GLU A 186 33.36 -26.69 -33.94
N GLU A 187 32.18 -27.22 -34.35
CA GLU A 187 31.99 -28.58 -34.92
C GLU A 187 31.79 -28.51 -36.45
#